data_07084106be931e97d4b40141290e34a1
#
_entry.id   07084106be931e97d4b40141290e34a1
#
_cell.length_a   1.000
_cell.length_b   1.000
_cell.length_c   1.000
_cell.angle_alpha   90.00
_cell.angle_beta   90.00
_cell.angle_gamma   90.00
#
_symmetry.space_group_name_H-M   'P 1'
#
loop_
_entity.id
_entity.type
_entity.pdbx_description
1 polymer ?
#
loop_
_entity_poly.entity_id
_entity_poly.type
_entity_poly.pdbx_seq_one_letter_code
_entity_poly.pdbx_strand_id
1 'polypeptide(L)'
;MEKNIQDFIDLIKKKNSNEPEFIQAVTEVAETVIPFIEKNKQYQSDKLLERMAEPERVTMFRVPWTDDSGQVQVNRGYRIQMNSAIGPYKGGLRFHPSVNLSILKFLAFEQVFKNSLTTLPMGGGKGGADFDPKGKSDREVMRFCQSFMVELQRVIGADTDVPAGDIGVGGREIGYLFGYYKKLRNEFTGILTGKGRSYGGSLIRPEATGYGNVYFAQNMLKTRDQKIKGKTVVISGSGNVAQYAAEKILQLGGKVVTMSDSGGYIHDADGIDEAKLEFIMDLKNNKRGRISEYVEQYPSATYHAGERPWSVKCDIALPCATQNELNGDEAKTLVSNGCICVSEGANMPSTPDAVEHFVDSKILFAPGKASNAGGVATSGLEMSQNSMRYSWTSEEVDNKLHSIMNDIHEACVTYGTQEDGFVDYVKGANIAGFVKVADAMLAQGIV
;
A
#
# COMPACT_ATOMS: atom_id res chain seq x y z
N MET A 1 -4.66 15.24 27.76
CA MET A 1 -4.78 14.44 26.51
C MET A 1 -4.84 15.37 25.29
N GLU A 2 -5.93 16.09 25.03
CA GLU A 2 -6.04 17.00 23.86
C GLU A 2 -4.91 18.02 23.75
N LYS A 3 -4.47 18.61 24.86
CA LYS A 3 -3.37 19.57 24.87
C LYS A 3 -2.05 18.97 24.38
N ASN A 4 -1.72 17.74 24.79
CA ASN A 4 -0.47 17.09 24.38
C ASN A 4 -0.48 16.71 22.87
N ILE A 5 -1.64 16.34 22.35
CA ILE A 5 -1.83 16.09 20.91
C ILE A 5 -1.62 17.41 20.14
N GLN A 6 -2.27 18.49 20.57
CA GLN A 6 -2.14 19.80 19.92
C GLN A 6 -0.73 20.34 19.97
N ASP A 7 -0.06 20.26 21.13
CA ASP A 7 1.33 20.70 21.31
C ASP A 7 2.27 19.93 20.36
N PHE A 8 2.05 18.62 20.19
CA PHE A 8 2.81 17.80 19.24
C PHE A 8 2.54 18.21 17.79
N ILE A 9 1.27 18.36 17.41
CA ILE A 9 0.89 18.77 16.06
C ILE A 9 1.47 20.14 15.71
N ASP A 10 1.45 21.08 16.65
CA ASP A 10 2.03 22.42 16.45
C ASP A 10 3.54 22.38 16.27
N LEU A 11 4.23 21.47 16.98
CA LEU A 11 5.65 21.21 16.77
C LEU A 11 5.93 20.71 15.35
N ILE A 12 5.14 19.74 14.88
CA ILE A 12 5.27 19.18 13.52
C ILE A 12 4.98 20.25 12.47
N LYS A 13 3.91 21.03 12.61
CA LYS A 13 3.56 22.14 11.71
C LYS A 13 4.66 23.19 11.63
N LYS A 14 5.26 23.55 12.78
CA LYS A 14 6.35 24.53 12.83
C LYS A 14 7.59 24.09 12.05
N LYS A 15 7.93 22.79 12.11
CA LYS A 15 9.09 22.24 11.41
C LYS A 15 8.84 21.99 9.92
N ASN A 16 7.59 21.74 9.53
CA ASN A 16 7.21 21.26 8.20
C ASN A 16 6.14 22.15 7.54
N SER A 17 6.26 23.48 7.66
CA SER A 17 5.22 24.46 7.29
C SER A 17 4.70 24.35 5.85
N ASN A 18 5.49 23.77 4.92
CA ASN A 18 5.16 23.63 3.51
C ASN A 18 4.89 22.16 3.10
N GLU A 19 4.55 21.32 4.07
CA GLU A 19 4.39 19.87 3.85
C GLU A 19 3.02 19.37 4.35
N PRO A 20 1.90 19.82 3.73
CA PRO A 20 0.54 19.56 4.24
C PRO A 20 0.19 18.08 4.29
N GLU A 21 0.59 17.28 3.29
CA GLU A 21 0.28 15.84 3.26
C GLU A 21 1.03 15.08 4.37
N PHE A 22 2.27 15.49 4.65
CA PHE A 22 3.04 14.91 5.75
C PHE A 22 2.42 15.27 7.12
N ILE A 23 2.04 16.54 7.32
CA ILE A 23 1.39 17.00 8.56
C ILE A 23 0.10 16.22 8.80
N GLN A 24 -0.71 16.02 7.77
CA GLN A 24 -1.96 15.25 7.86
C GLN A 24 -1.69 13.83 8.34
N ALA A 25 -0.78 13.10 7.71
CA ALA A 25 -0.47 11.72 8.06
C ALA A 25 0.05 11.57 9.51
N VAL A 26 0.93 12.49 9.93
CA VAL A 26 1.43 12.49 11.32
C VAL A 26 0.31 12.80 12.32
N THR A 27 -0.62 13.68 11.97
CA THR A 27 -1.77 14.03 12.81
C THR A 27 -2.68 12.82 13.03
N GLU A 28 -3.06 12.11 11.96
CA GLU A 28 -3.91 10.91 12.03
C GLU A 28 -3.32 9.81 12.94
N VAL A 29 -2.01 9.62 12.88
CA VAL A 29 -1.32 8.65 13.75
C VAL A 29 -1.24 9.17 15.19
N ALA A 30 -0.94 10.45 15.39
CA ALA A 30 -0.79 11.07 16.70
C ALA A 30 -2.07 10.98 17.52
N GLU A 31 -3.24 11.17 16.92
CA GLU A 31 -4.55 11.09 17.56
C GLU A 31 -4.82 9.73 18.21
N THR A 32 -4.26 8.66 17.68
CA THR A 32 -4.40 7.31 18.23
C THR A 32 -3.24 6.90 19.13
N VAL A 33 -2.01 7.31 18.80
CA VAL A 33 -0.79 6.85 19.47
C VAL A 33 -0.49 7.65 20.74
N ILE A 34 -0.72 8.96 20.77
CA ILE A 34 -0.45 9.78 21.96
C ILE A 34 -1.29 9.34 23.17
N PRO A 35 -2.62 9.09 23.06
CA PRO A 35 -3.41 8.54 24.17
C PRO A 35 -2.91 7.17 24.67
N PHE A 36 -2.34 6.35 23.77
CA PHE A 36 -1.73 5.09 24.14
C PHE A 36 -0.40 5.31 24.92
N ILE A 37 0.47 6.20 24.44
CA ILE A 37 1.72 6.57 25.13
C ILE A 37 1.43 7.08 26.54
N GLU A 38 0.43 7.94 26.72
CA GLU A 38 0.06 8.49 28.05
C GLU A 38 -0.32 7.40 29.07
N LYS A 39 -0.90 6.30 28.60
CA LYS A 39 -1.30 5.16 29.45
C LYS A 39 -0.14 4.17 29.69
N ASN A 40 0.95 4.25 28.93
CA ASN A 40 2.04 3.27 28.95
C ASN A 40 3.37 3.96 29.24
N LYS A 41 3.77 3.97 30.52
CA LYS A 41 4.94 4.70 31.04
C LYS A 41 6.25 4.43 30.28
N GLN A 42 6.44 3.20 29.77
CA GLN A 42 7.63 2.81 29.02
C GLN A 42 7.85 3.61 27.72
N TYR A 43 6.79 4.17 27.14
CA TYR A 43 6.86 4.96 25.89
C TYR A 43 6.86 6.47 26.12
N GLN A 44 6.83 6.95 27.38
CA GLN A 44 6.78 8.39 27.69
C GLN A 44 8.15 9.07 27.66
N SER A 45 9.24 8.28 27.67
CA SER A 45 10.61 8.76 27.53
C SER A 45 11.07 8.84 26.07
N ASP A 46 12.25 9.43 25.85
CA ASP A 46 13.06 9.35 24.63
C ASP A 46 12.43 9.91 23.36
N LYS A 47 11.31 10.65 23.49
CA LYS A 47 10.63 11.34 22.38
C LYS A 47 10.40 10.43 21.17
N LEU A 48 9.88 9.24 21.43
CA LEU A 48 9.76 8.18 20.42
C LEU A 48 8.94 8.62 19.21
N LEU A 49 7.77 9.24 19.42
CA LEU A 49 6.92 9.65 18.32
C LEU A 49 7.54 10.82 17.53
N GLU A 50 8.18 11.78 18.22
CA GLU A 50 8.91 12.88 17.58
C GLU A 50 10.08 12.36 16.73
N ARG A 51 10.82 11.36 17.21
CA ARG A 51 11.89 10.70 16.46
C ARG A 51 11.34 9.89 15.27
N MET A 52 10.23 9.21 15.43
CA MET A 52 9.58 8.50 14.32
C MET A 52 9.03 9.44 13.24
N ALA A 53 8.62 10.66 13.62
CA ALA A 53 8.13 11.67 12.70
C ALA A 53 9.25 12.49 12.02
N GLU A 54 10.50 12.36 12.47
CA GLU A 54 11.65 12.99 11.83
C GLU A 54 12.41 11.98 10.98
N PRO A 55 12.58 12.18 9.65
CA PRO A 55 13.37 11.27 8.83
C PRO A 55 14.81 11.14 9.33
N GLU A 56 15.35 9.93 9.39
CA GLU A 56 16.77 9.73 9.70
C GLU A 56 17.67 10.36 8.62
N ARG A 57 17.20 10.36 7.35
CA ARG A 57 17.91 11.03 6.25
C ARG A 57 16.98 11.37 5.10
N VAL A 58 17.19 12.53 4.50
CA VAL A 58 16.58 12.96 3.25
C VAL A 58 17.69 13.24 2.23
N THR A 59 17.67 12.54 1.11
CA THR A 59 18.57 12.76 -0.01
C THR A 59 17.78 13.32 -1.18
N MET A 60 18.16 14.49 -1.67
CA MET A 60 17.61 15.14 -2.86
C MET A 60 18.73 15.36 -3.88
N PHE A 61 18.47 15.03 -5.13
CA PHE A 61 19.48 15.08 -6.18
C PHE A 61 18.90 15.45 -7.54
N ARG A 62 19.75 15.98 -8.40
CA ARG A 62 19.43 16.34 -9.77
C ARG A 62 19.56 15.11 -10.67
N VAL A 63 18.60 14.93 -11.59
CA VAL A 63 18.56 13.84 -12.57
C VAL A 63 18.53 14.44 -13.99
N PRO A 64 19.71 14.70 -14.63
CA PRO A 64 19.77 15.14 -16.02
C PRO A 64 19.71 13.93 -16.96
N TRP A 65 18.92 14.03 -18.01
CA TRP A 65 18.82 12.98 -19.03
C TRP A 65 18.49 13.61 -20.39
N THR A 66 18.66 12.85 -21.48
CA THR A 66 18.42 13.32 -22.83
C THR A 66 17.22 12.59 -23.43
N ASP A 67 16.24 13.35 -23.96
CA ASP A 67 15.09 12.79 -24.65
C ASP A 67 15.42 12.27 -26.05
N ASP A 68 14.44 11.71 -26.75
CA ASP A 68 14.64 11.14 -28.09
C ASP A 68 14.92 12.21 -29.17
N SER A 69 14.61 13.47 -28.90
CA SER A 69 14.95 14.62 -29.77
C SER A 69 16.37 15.17 -29.53
N GLY A 70 17.09 14.59 -28.56
CA GLY A 70 18.44 15.06 -28.18
C GLY A 70 18.44 16.24 -27.22
N GLN A 71 17.29 16.67 -26.67
CA GLN A 71 17.21 17.77 -25.70
C GLN A 71 17.51 17.27 -24.30
N VAL A 72 18.26 18.09 -23.54
CA VAL A 72 18.56 17.81 -22.13
C VAL A 72 17.33 18.13 -21.28
N GLN A 73 16.91 17.17 -20.51
CA GLN A 73 15.85 17.29 -19.51
C GLN A 73 16.47 17.22 -18.12
N VAL A 74 15.85 17.90 -17.14
CA VAL A 74 16.32 17.93 -15.76
C VAL A 74 15.16 17.68 -14.82
N ASN A 75 15.24 16.60 -14.06
CA ASN A 75 14.28 16.25 -13.03
C ASN A 75 14.93 16.27 -11.64
N ARG A 76 14.09 16.22 -10.61
CA ARG A 76 14.51 16.15 -9.22
C ARG A 76 14.20 14.77 -8.66
N GLY A 77 15.21 14.10 -8.15
CA GLY A 77 15.10 12.83 -7.48
C GLY A 77 15.19 12.95 -5.96
N TYR A 78 14.57 11.99 -5.25
CA TYR A 78 14.53 11.93 -3.79
C TYR A 78 14.66 10.51 -3.29
N ARG A 79 15.27 10.36 -2.10
CA ARG A 79 15.14 9.20 -1.23
C ARG A 79 14.97 9.63 0.21
N ILE A 80 13.88 9.22 0.84
CA ILE A 80 13.56 9.45 2.24
C ILE A 80 13.81 8.16 3.00
N GLN A 81 14.76 8.17 3.90
CA GLN A 81 15.09 7.10 4.84
C GLN A 81 14.47 7.51 6.18
N MET A 82 13.29 6.93 6.48
CA MET A 82 12.45 7.45 7.57
C MET A 82 12.82 6.87 8.91
N ASN A 83 12.89 5.55 9.00
CA ASN A 83 13.22 4.85 10.24
C ASN A 83 13.78 3.46 9.94
N SER A 84 14.90 3.11 10.57
CA SER A 84 15.62 1.83 10.38
C SER A 84 15.61 0.93 11.62
N ALA A 85 14.89 1.29 12.68
CA ALA A 85 14.94 0.57 13.95
C ALA A 85 14.61 -0.94 13.85
N ILE A 86 13.78 -1.33 12.89
CA ILE A 86 13.36 -2.73 12.72
C ILE A 86 13.95 -3.43 11.48
N GLY A 87 14.81 -2.76 10.72
CA GLY A 87 15.47 -3.34 9.55
C GLY A 87 15.83 -2.29 8.48
N PRO A 88 16.37 -2.74 7.35
CA PRO A 88 16.71 -1.86 6.24
C PRO A 88 15.53 -1.00 5.82
N TYR A 89 15.77 0.25 5.41
CA TYR A 89 14.69 1.08 4.88
C TYR A 89 14.04 0.39 3.69
N LYS A 90 12.72 0.38 3.65
CA LYS A 90 11.94 -0.31 2.61
C LYS A 90 10.76 0.54 2.17
N GLY A 91 10.63 0.72 0.87
CA GLY A 91 9.48 1.41 0.28
C GLY A 91 9.72 1.78 -1.18
N GLY A 92 8.62 2.03 -1.89
CA GLY A 92 8.61 2.22 -3.33
C GLY A 92 9.28 3.49 -3.84
N LEU A 93 9.57 3.49 -5.13
CA LEU A 93 9.92 4.68 -5.92
C LEU A 93 8.70 5.09 -6.73
N ARG A 94 8.34 6.37 -6.71
CA ARG A 94 7.25 6.95 -7.49
C ARG A 94 7.81 7.87 -8.57
N PHE A 95 7.43 7.63 -9.83
CA PHE A 95 7.72 8.55 -10.94
C PHE A 95 6.42 9.18 -11.41
N HIS A 96 6.22 10.44 -11.00
CA HIS A 96 5.01 11.20 -11.30
C HIS A 96 5.27 12.70 -11.16
N PRO A 97 4.68 13.56 -12.02
CA PRO A 97 4.90 15.02 -11.96
C PRO A 97 4.56 15.68 -10.61
N SER A 98 3.64 15.07 -9.84
CA SER A 98 3.24 15.58 -8.51
C SER A 98 4.25 15.28 -7.40
N VAL A 99 5.29 14.49 -7.65
CA VAL A 99 6.27 14.11 -6.62
C VAL A 99 6.98 15.33 -6.07
N ASN A 100 6.88 15.48 -4.75
CA ASN A 100 7.56 16.51 -3.97
C ASN A 100 7.97 15.95 -2.60
N LEU A 101 8.65 16.74 -1.79
CA LEU A 101 9.16 16.30 -0.49
C LEU A 101 8.03 15.93 0.49
N SER A 102 6.94 16.73 0.55
CA SER A 102 5.80 16.49 1.44
C SER A 102 5.15 15.13 1.17
N ILE A 103 4.83 14.84 -0.10
CA ILE A 103 4.25 13.57 -0.53
C ILE A 103 5.17 12.39 -0.18
N LEU A 104 6.48 12.52 -0.43
CA LEU A 104 7.40 11.41 -0.15
C LEU A 104 7.66 11.20 1.34
N LYS A 105 7.70 12.25 2.16
CA LYS A 105 7.77 12.15 3.63
C LYS A 105 6.50 11.51 4.20
N PHE A 106 5.33 11.94 3.76
CA PHE A 106 4.06 11.31 4.11
C PHE A 106 4.09 9.80 3.84
N LEU A 107 4.42 9.42 2.61
CA LEU A 107 4.47 8.01 2.20
C LEU A 107 5.56 7.22 2.94
N ALA A 108 6.70 7.85 3.28
CA ALA A 108 7.77 7.21 4.04
C ALA A 108 7.35 6.96 5.50
N PHE A 109 6.68 7.92 6.12
CA PHE A 109 6.15 7.81 7.47
C PHE A 109 5.10 6.70 7.57
N GLU A 110 4.12 6.68 6.69
CA GLU A 110 3.12 5.60 6.64
C GLU A 110 3.76 4.22 6.38
N GLN A 111 4.84 4.20 5.58
CA GLN A 111 5.54 2.96 5.28
C GLN A 111 6.21 2.36 6.52
N VAL A 112 6.63 3.16 7.51
CA VAL A 112 7.16 2.66 8.79
C VAL A 112 6.10 1.81 9.50
N PHE A 113 4.88 2.32 9.65
CA PHE A 113 3.78 1.61 10.30
C PHE A 113 3.34 0.37 9.51
N LYS A 114 3.23 0.50 8.20
CA LYS A 114 2.84 -0.61 7.32
C LYS A 114 3.84 -1.76 7.37
N ASN A 115 5.14 -1.46 7.27
CA ASN A 115 6.18 -2.48 7.28
C ASN A 115 6.29 -3.18 8.64
N SER A 116 6.15 -2.43 9.73
CA SER A 116 6.21 -2.98 11.08
C SER A 116 5.13 -4.03 11.34
N LEU A 117 3.94 -3.85 10.76
CA LEU A 117 2.84 -4.82 10.89
C LEU A 117 3.16 -6.16 10.23
N THR A 118 3.99 -6.19 9.18
CA THR A 118 4.30 -7.45 8.46
C THR A 118 5.13 -8.45 9.26
N THR A 119 5.61 -8.09 10.44
CA THR A 119 6.56 -8.86 11.26
C THR A 119 7.95 -9.05 10.64
N LEU A 120 8.12 -8.75 9.36
CA LEU A 120 9.41 -8.86 8.67
C LEU A 120 10.38 -7.73 9.07
N PRO A 121 11.69 -7.96 9.01
CA PRO A 121 12.72 -6.99 9.40
C PRO A 121 12.89 -5.92 8.31
N MET A 122 11.96 -4.98 8.24
CA MET A 122 11.94 -3.89 7.27
C MET A 122 11.59 -2.57 7.95
N GLY A 123 12.48 -1.61 7.85
CA GLY A 123 12.24 -0.21 8.20
C GLY A 123 11.35 0.51 7.18
N GLY A 124 11.22 1.82 7.31
CA GLY A 124 10.41 2.63 6.41
C GLY A 124 11.23 3.59 5.56
N GLY A 125 10.94 3.66 4.28
CA GLY A 125 11.50 4.62 3.36
C GLY A 125 10.63 4.84 2.13
N LYS A 126 10.88 5.91 1.40
CA LYS A 126 10.20 6.25 0.15
C LYS A 126 11.11 7.05 -0.75
N GLY A 127 10.90 6.96 -2.05
CA GLY A 127 11.65 7.79 -3.00
C GLY A 127 10.87 8.04 -4.26
N GLY A 128 11.50 8.72 -5.21
CA GLY A 128 10.91 8.99 -6.51
C GLY A 128 11.47 10.24 -7.16
N ALA A 129 10.78 10.66 -8.21
CA ALA A 129 11.13 11.86 -8.98
C ALA A 129 9.87 12.47 -9.61
N ASP A 130 9.94 13.75 -9.94
CA ASP A 130 8.94 14.51 -10.69
C ASP A 130 8.90 14.17 -12.20
N PHE A 131 9.43 13.02 -12.56
CA PHE A 131 9.44 12.47 -13.92
C PHE A 131 8.11 11.80 -14.26
N ASP A 132 7.55 12.11 -15.43
CA ASP A 132 6.37 11.43 -15.96
C ASP A 132 6.77 10.39 -17.02
N PRO A 133 6.64 9.08 -16.74
CA PRO A 133 6.94 8.05 -17.73
C PRO A 133 5.87 7.89 -18.82
N LYS A 134 4.69 8.52 -18.67
CA LYS A 134 3.63 8.43 -19.68
C LYS A 134 4.06 9.09 -20.98
N GLY A 135 3.84 8.41 -22.10
CA GLY A 135 4.18 8.91 -23.42
C GLY A 135 5.67 8.94 -23.73
N LYS A 136 6.54 8.48 -22.80
CA LYS A 136 7.98 8.34 -23.04
C LYS A 136 8.29 7.00 -23.68
N SER A 137 9.28 6.99 -24.57
CA SER A 137 9.81 5.75 -25.15
C SER A 137 10.55 4.92 -24.09
N ASP A 138 10.68 3.62 -24.34
CA ASP A 138 11.46 2.75 -23.46
C ASP A 138 12.92 3.21 -23.33
N ARG A 139 13.48 3.82 -24.36
CA ARG A 139 14.83 4.37 -24.35
C ARG A 139 14.94 5.62 -23.48
N GLU A 140 13.96 6.49 -23.51
CA GLU A 140 13.88 7.67 -22.62
C GLU A 140 13.76 7.25 -21.16
N VAL A 141 12.85 6.33 -20.86
CA VAL A 141 12.68 5.80 -19.50
C VAL A 141 13.95 5.11 -19.01
N MET A 142 14.62 4.35 -19.86
CA MET A 142 15.90 3.72 -19.53
C MET A 142 16.99 4.77 -19.20
N ARG A 143 17.15 5.80 -20.03
CA ARG A 143 18.14 6.88 -19.77
C ARG A 143 17.84 7.61 -18.47
N PHE A 144 16.56 7.90 -18.23
CA PHE A 144 16.15 8.50 -16.95
C PHE A 144 16.50 7.60 -15.76
N CYS A 145 16.12 6.31 -15.78
CA CYS A 145 16.43 5.34 -14.74
C CYS A 145 17.93 5.21 -14.47
N GLN A 146 18.75 5.23 -15.52
CA GLN A 146 20.20 5.18 -15.41
C GLN A 146 20.75 6.43 -14.69
N SER A 147 20.32 7.62 -15.13
CA SER A 147 20.75 8.87 -14.49
C SER A 147 20.28 8.96 -13.03
N PHE A 148 19.04 8.56 -12.74
CA PHE A 148 18.49 8.50 -11.38
C PHE A 148 19.31 7.55 -10.49
N MET A 149 19.71 6.39 -11.01
CA MET A 149 20.48 5.40 -10.25
C MET A 149 21.92 5.85 -9.97
N VAL A 150 22.52 6.73 -10.77
CA VAL A 150 23.88 7.26 -10.51
C VAL A 150 23.96 7.89 -9.11
N GLU A 151 22.93 8.63 -8.72
CA GLU A 151 22.89 9.26 -7.39
C GLU A 151 22.28 8.32 -6.34
N LEU A 152 21.19 7.62 -6.67
CA LEU A 152 20.48 6.79 -5.72
C LEU A 152 21.37 5.65 -5.16
N GLN A 153 22.22 5.04 -5.98
CA GLN A 153 23.09 3.92 -5.57
C GLN A 153 24.04 4.24 -4.40
N ARG A 154 24.25 5.52 -4.12
CA ARG A 154 25.13 5.98 -3.02
C ARG A 154 24.50 5.76 -1.65
N VAL A 155 23.19 5.65 -1.57
CA VAL A 155 22.43 5.62 -0.30
C VAL A 155 21.59 4.35 -0.15
N ILE A 156 21.55 3.47 -1.15
CA ILE A 156 20.80 2.21 -1.11
C ILE A 156 21.72 1.00 -1.09
N GLY A 157 21.21 -0.14 -0.66
CA GLY A 157 21.92 -1.41 -0.61
C GLY A 157 21.02 -2.52 -0.06
N ALA A 158 21.36 -3.78 -0.32
CA ALA A 158 20.57 -4.94 0.10
C ALA A 158 20.28 -4.99 1.60
N ASP A 159 21.23 -4.53 2.41
CA ASP A 159 21.16 -4.54 3.88
C ASP A 159 21.00 -3.14 4.50
N THR A 160 20.85 -2.11 3.66
CA THR A 160 20.73 -0.71 4.10
C THR A 160 19.37 -0.14 3.74
N ASP A 161 19.02 -0.18 2.45
CA ASP A 161 17.82 0.44 1.91
C ASP A 161 17.42 -0.25 0.59
N VAL A 162 16.25 -0.88 0.58
CA VAL A 162 15.77 -1.68 -0.55
C VAL A 162 14.52 -1.07 -1.17
N PRO A 163 14.66 -0.25 -2.23
CA PRO A 163 13.51 0.31 -2.93
C PRO A 163 12.67 -0.74 -3.66
N ALA A 164 11.43 -0.36 -4.01
CA ALA A 164 10.48 -1.15 -4.78
C ALA A 164 9.78 -0.29 -5.83
N GLY A 165 8.84 -0.88 -6.58
CA GLY A 165 7.94 -0.14 -7.45
C GLY A 165 6.84 0.60 -6.70
N ASP A 166 6.29 1.63 -7.33
CA ASP A 166 5.11 2.39 -6.95
C ASP A 166 4.53 3.04 -8.23
N ILE A 167 3.68 4.06 -8.13
CA ILE A 167 3.13 4.77 -9.30
C ILE A 167 4.25 5.18 -10.28
N GLY A 168 4.11 4.82 -11.54
CA GLY A 168 5.09 5.11 -12.60
C GLY A 168 6.38 4.27 -12.56
N VAL A 169 6.49 3.32 -11.63
CA VAL A 169 7.64 2.41 -11.52
C VAL A 169 7.14 0.97 -11.44
N GLY A 170 7.10 0.32 -12.57
CA GLY A 170 6.75 -1.10 -12.72
C GLY A 170 7.97 -1.99 -12.96
N GLY A 171 7.72 -3.21 -13.43
CA GLY A 171 8.79 -4.19 -13.70
C GLY A 171 9.83 -3.71 -14.71
N ARG A 172 9.43 -2.88 -15.70
CA ARG A 172 10.32 -2.27 -16.69
C ARG A 172 11.33 -1.34 -16.01
N GLU A 173 10.84 -0.38 -15.23
CA GLU A 173 11.68 0.59 -14.50
C GLU A 173 12.57 -0.11 -13.48
N ILE A 174 12.03 -1.05 -12.71
CA ILE A 174 12.81 -1.87 -11.77
C ILE A 174 13.94 -2.63 -12.51
N GLY A 175 13.65 -3.16 -13.69
CA GLY A 175 14.67 -3.82 -14.51
C GLY A 175 15.81 -2.89 -14.91
N TYR A 176 15.49 -1.68 -15.40
CA TYR A 176 16.50 -0.68 -15.80
C TYR A 176 17.32 -0.19 -14.58
N LEU A 177 16.65 0.07 -13.47
CA LEU A 177 17.30 0.47 -12.21
C LEU A 177 18.24 -0.62 -11.69
N PHE A 178 17.77 -1.88 -11.65
CA PHE A 178 18.57 -3.01 -11.18
C PHE A 178 19.80 -3.27 -12.07
N GLY A 179 19.60 -3.29 -13.40
CA GLY A 179 20.68 -3.50 -14.34
C GLY A 179 21.79 -2.44 -14.21
N TYR A 180 21.39 -1.18 -13.97
CA TYR A 180 22.35 -0.10 -13.82
C TYR A 180 23.03 -0.09 -12.45
N TYR A 181 22.30 -0.38 -11.36
CA TYR A 181 22.88 -0.59 -10.03
C TYR A 181 23.96 -1.67 -10.07
N LYS A 182 23.61 -2.85 -10.63
CA LYS A 182 24.56 -3.96 -10.80
C LYS A 182 25.84 -3.53 -11.55
N LYS A 183 25.69 -2.70 -12.59
CA LYS A 183 26.84 -2.17 -13.33
C LYS A 183 27.70 -1.21 -12.51
N LEU A 184 27.08 -0.29 -11.78
CA LEU A 184 27.81 0.72 -11.00
C LEU A 184 28.54 0.12 -9.80
N ARG A 185 27.89 -0.81 -9.10
CA ARG A 185 28.42 -1.45 -7.89
C ARG A 185 29.27 -2.67 -8.15
N ASN A 186 29.19 -3.25 -9.35
CA ASN A 186 29.78 -4.55 -9.70
C ASN A 186 29.32 -5.68 -8.75
N GLU A 187 28.04 -5.66 -8.36
CA GLU A 187 27.44 -6.56 -7.39
C GLU A 187 26.12 -7.11 -7.94
N PHE A 188 25.84 -8.39 -7.67
CA PHE A 188 24.52 -9.00 -7.88
C PHE A 188 23.93 -9.33 -6.52
N THR A 189 23.15 -8.40 -5.95
CA THR A 189 22.59 -8.47 -4.60
C THR A 189 21.09 -8.43 -4.60
N GLY A 190 20.46 -8.56 -3.42
CA GLY A 190 19.03 -8.44 -3.20
C GLY A 190 18.49 -7.00 -3.24
N ILE A 191 19.20 -6.08 -3.88
CA ILE A 191 18.73 -4.70 -4.07
C ILE A 191 17.49 -4.66 -4.94
N LEU A 192 16.57 -3.75 -4.66
CA LEU A 192 15.27 -3.59 -5.30
C LEU A 192 14.36 -4.83 -5.16
N THR A 193 13.06 -4.61 -5.05
CA THR A 193 12.05 -5.66 -5.13
C THR A 193 11.01 -5.35 -6.22
N GLY A 194 10.28 -6.37 -6.66
CA GLY A 194 9.47 -6.32 -7.87
C GLY A 194 10.30 -6.61 -9.13
N LYS A 195 11.43 -7.30 -8.95
CA LYS A 195 12.28 -7.75 -10.06
C LYS A 195 11.59 -8.83 -10.90
N GLY A 196 12.04 -8.98 -12.13
CA GLY A 196 11.65 -10.11 -12.98
C GLY A 196 12.15 -11.44 -12.40
N ARG A 197 11.42 -12.51 -12.65
CA ARG A 197 11.74 -13.87 -12.14
C ARG A 197 13.13 -14.35 -12.57
N SER A 198 13.60 -13.97 -13.73
CA SER A 198 14.92 -14.36 -14.27
C SER A 198 16.11 -13.76 -13.52
N TYR A 199 15.89 -12.77 -12.67
CA TYR A 199 16.96 -12.09 -11.92
C TYR A 199 16.59 -11.77 -10.46
N GLY A 200 15.86 -12.66 -9.81
CA GLY A 200 15.66 -12.66 -8.37
C GLY A 200 14.28 -12.16 -7.91
N GLY A 201 13.31 -12.03 -8.82
CA GLY A 201 11.92 -11.69 -8.45
C GLY A 201 11.17 -12.87 -7.83
N SER A 202 10.22 -12.57 -6.95
CA SER A 202 9.35 -13.54 -6.28
C SER A 202 8.11 -13.87 -7.11
N LEU A 203 7.61 -15.09 -6.97
CA LEU A 203 6.23 -15.45 -7.32
C LEU A 203 5.23 -14.75 -6.41
N ILE A 204 3.96 -14.75 -6.80
CA ILE A 204 2.83 -14.13 -6.05
C ILE A 204 2.98 -12.61 -5.86
N ARG A 205 3.98 -11.95 -6.46
CA ARG A 205 4.17 -10.50 -6.28
C ARG A 205 3.06 -9.64 -6.93
N PRO A 206 2.58 -9.93 -8.16
CA PRO A 206 1.44 -9.24 -8.74
C PRO A 206 0.15 -9.44 -7.95
N GLU A 207 -0.07 -10.64 -7.45
CA GLU A 207 -1.27 -11.07 -6.73
C GLU A 207 -1.34 -10.53 -5.30
N ALA A 208 -0.19 -10.33 -4.70
CA ALA A 208 0.00 -10.21 -3.26
C ALA A 208 -0.87 -9.15 -2.57
N THR A 209 -1.09 -8.00 -3.18
CA THR A 209 -1.88 -6.93 -2.56
C THR A 209 -3.37 -7.30 -2.55
N GLY A 210 -3.89 -7.80 -3.67
CA GLY A 210 -5.28 -8.28 -3.76
C GLY A 210 -5.54 -9.48 -2.86
N TYR A 211 -4.66 -10.48 -2.90
CA TYR A 211 -4.75 -11.66 -2.04
C TYR A 211 -4.69 -11.29 -0.55
N GLY A 212 -3.73 -10.46 -0.16
CA GLY A 212 -3.58 -10.00 1.21
C GLY A 212 -4.81 -9.26 1.72
N ASN A 213 -5.41 -8.39 0.91
CA ASN A 213 -6.64 -7.69 1.24
C ASN A 213 -7.79 -8.67 1.53
N VAL A 214 -7.94 -9.70 0.71
CA VAL A 214 -8.99 -10.72 0.89
C VAL A 214 -8.71 -11.60 2.10
N TYR A 215 -7.45 -11.98 2.37
CA TYR A 215 -7.09 -12.72 3.59
C TYR A 215 -7.40 -11.91 4.86
N PHE A 216 -7.11 -10.61 4.84
CA PHE A 216 -7.45 -9.74 5.96
C PHE A 216 -8.97 -9.64 6.16
N ALA A 217 -9.74 -9.44 5.09
CA ALA A 217 -11.21 -9.43 5.13
C ALA A 217 -11.77 -10.77 5.66
N GLN A 218 -11.19 -11.89 5.23
CA GLN A 218 -11.56 -13.24 5.74
C GLN A 218 -11.34 -13.34 7.25
N ASN A 219 -10.23 -12.83 7.76
CA ASN A 219 -9.93 -12.85 9.19
C ASN A 219 -10.87 -11.94 9.98
N MET A 220 -11.20 -10.75 9.49
CA MET A 220 -12.21 -9.89 10.10
C MET A 220 -13.57 -10.58 10.17
N LEU A 221 -14.01 -11.22 9.09
CA LEU A 221 -15.29 -11.95 9.06
C LEU A 221 -15.32 -13.10 10.09
N LYS A 222 -14.20 -13.80 10.27
CA LYS A 222 -14.08 -14.89 11.28
C LYS A 222 -14.33 -14.37 12.70
N THR A 223 -14.01 -13.13 13.04
CA THR A 223 -14.30 -12.56 14.38
C THR A 223 -15.80 -12.46 14.69
N ARG A 224 -16.65 -12.61 13.66
CA ARG A 224 -18.12 -12.60 13.76
C ARG A 224 -18.75 -13.89 13.24
N ASP A 225 -18.01 -15.01 13.23
CA ASP A 225 -18.45 -16.32 12.72
C ASP A 225 -18.99 -16.27 11.28
N GLN A 226 -18.49 -15.30 10.48
CA GLN A 226 -18.85 -15.12 9.08
C GLN A 226 -17.75 -15.69 8.16
N LYS A 227 -18.13 -16.01 6.92
CA LYS A 227 -17.23 -16.52 5.87
C LYS A 227 -17.45 -15.75 4.57
N ILE A 228 -16.46 -15.71 3.69
CA ILE A 228 -16.58 -15.12 2.34
C ILE A 228 -17.52 -15.94 1.46
N LYS A 229 -17.54 -17.26 1.63
CA LYS A 229 -18.38 -18.17 0.82
C LYS A 229 -19.85 -17.73 0.82
N GLY A 230 -20.39 -17.53 -0.39
CA GLY A 230 -21.78 -17.12 -0.61
C GLY A 230 -22.06 -15.63 -0.39
N LYS A 231 -21.07 -14.81 -0.05
CA LYS A 231 -21.20 -13.37 0.11
C LYS A 231 -21.14 -12.64 -1.22
N THR A 232 -21.93 -11.57 -1.37
CA THR A 232 -21.86 -10.64 -2.50
C THR A 232 -20.79 -9.61 -2.23
N VAL A 233 -19.87 -9.43 -3.19
CA VAL A 233 -18.70 -8.56 -3.07
C VAL A 233 -18.71 -7.50 -4.15
N VAL A 234 -18.59 -6.25 -3.73
CA VAL A 234 -18.39 -5.08 -4.59
C VAL A 234 -16.92 -4.70 -4.56
N ILE A 235 -16.31 -4.58 -5.73
CA ILE A 235 -14.91 -4.19 -5.91
C ILE A 235 -14.86 -2.96 -6.82
N SER A 236 -14.10 -1.94 -6.42
CA SER A 236 -13.72 -0.84 -7.30
C SER A 236 -12.36 -1.09 -7.95
N GLY A 237 -12.12 -0.43 -9.08
CA GLY A 237 -10.90 -0.61 -9.85
C GLY A 237 -10.98 -1.80 -10.82
N SER A 238 -9.99 -1.88 -11.69
CA SER A 238 -9.76 -2.99 -12.64
C SER A 238 -8.27 -3.20 -12.91
N GLY A 239 -7.42 -2.64 -12.04
CA GLY A 239 -5.98 -2.88 -12.03
C GLY A 239 -5.60 -4.13 -11.22
N ASN A 240 -4.30 -4.35 -11.02
CA ASN A 240 -3.77 -5.55 -10.34
C ASN A 240 -4.47 -5.87 -9.01
N VAL A 241 -4.62 -4.87 -8.13
CA VAL A 241 -5.22 -5.11 -6.80
C VAL A 241 -6.65 -5.62 -6.93
N ALA A 242 -7.47 -4.98 -7.77
CA ALA A 242 -8.86 -5.36 -8.00
C ALA A 242 -8.98 -6.74 -8.68
N GLN A 243 -8.17 -7.00 -9.71
CA GLN A 243 -8.17 -8.27 -10.44
C GLN A 243 -7.85 -9.45 -9.51
N TYR A 244 -6.79 -9.35 -8.72
CA TYR A 244 -6.40 -10.44 -7.83
C TYR A 244 -7.21 -10.50 -6.53
N ALA A 245 -7.81 -9.40 -6.08
CA ALA A 245 -8.85 -9.47 -5.05
C ALA A 245 -10.08 -10.26 -5.55
N ALA A 246 -10.54 -9.97 -6.78
CA ALA A 246 -11.63 -10.71 -7.41
C ALA A 246 -11.30 -12.20 -7.54
N GLU A 247 -10.13 -12.55 -8.06
CA GLU A 247 -9.68 -13.94 -8.19
C GLU A 247 -9.69 -14.67 -6.85
N LYS A 248 -9.15 -14.07 -5.79
CA LYS A 248 -9.12 -14.71 -4.46
C LYS A 248 -10.53 -14.83 -3.86
N ILE A 249 -11.41 -13.84 -4.06
CA ILE A 249 -12.82 -13.94 -3.64
C ILE A 249 -13.51 -15.12 -4.33
N LEU A 250 -13.30 -15.31 -5.64
CA LEU A 250 -13.87 -16.45 -6.38
C LEU A 250 -13.35 -17.79 -5.84
N GLN A 251 -12.03 -17.91 -5.60
CA GLN A 251 -11.42 -19.10 -5.01
C GLN A 251 -12.01 -19.45 -3.63
N LEU A 252 -12.43 -18.45 -2.85
CA LEU A 252 -13.06 -18.61 -1.54
C LEU A 252 -14.60 -18.77 -1.60
N GLY A 253 -15.17 -18.83 -2.81
CA GLY A 253 -16.60 -19.05 -3.06
C GLY A 253 -17.49 -17.84 -2.81
N GLY A 254 -16.93 -16.62 -2.85
CA GLY A 254 -17.67 -15.37 -2.87
C GLY A 254 -18.13 -15.01 -4.30
N LYS A 255 -19.06 -14.08 -4.42
CA LYS A 255 -19.64 -13.59 -5.67
C LYS A 255 -19.25 -12.15 -5.92
N VAL A 256 -18.36 -11.91 -6.87
CA VAL A 256 -17.97 -10.55 -7.30
C VAL A 256 -19.01 -10.04 -8.29
N VAL A 257 -19.55 -8.83 -8.07
CA VAL A 257 -20.61 -8.28 -8.92
C VAL A 257 -20.24 -6.96 -9.60
N THR A 258 -19.13 -6.33 -9.23
CA THR A 258 -18.68 -5.07 -9.85
C THR A 258 -17.17 -5.03 -10.06
N MET A 259 -16.75 -4.31 -11.10
CA MET A 259 -15.41 -3.76 -11.27
C MET A 259 -15.53 -2.38 -11.93
N SER A 260 -14.55 -1.50 -11.77
CA SER A 260 -14.64 -0.12 -12.25
C SER A 260 -13.32 0.39 -12.85
N ASP A 261 -13.41 1.46 -13.60
CA ASP A 261 -12.28 2.31 -13.96
C ASP A 261 -12.67 3.81 -13.87
N SER A 262 -11.81 4.71 -14.34
CA SER A 262 -12.08 6.16 -14.28
C SER A 262 -13.28 6.61 -15.11
N GLY A 263 -13.86 5.76 -15.96
CA GLY A 263 -15.03 6.05 -16.77
C GLY A 263 -16.36 5.62 -16.14
N GLY A 264 -16.32 4.76 -15.11
CA GLY A 264 -17.52 4.22 -14.44
C GLY A 264 -17.33 2.79 -13.98
N TYR A 265 -18.41 2.08 -13.70
CA TYR A 265 -18.36 0.70 -13.23
C TYR A 265 -19.33 -0.22 -14.00
N ILE A 266 -19.00 -1.51 -14.02
CA ILE A 266 -19.89 -2.57 -14.47
C ILE A 266 -20.58 -3.21 -13.26
N HIS A 267 -21.86 -3.53 -13.42
CA HIS A 267 -22.63 -4.35 -12.49
C HIS A 267 -23.14 -5.58 -13.19
N ASP A 268 -22.63 -6.74 -12.81
CA ASP A 268 -23.05 -8.05 -13.28
C ASP A 268 -23.78 -8.79 -12.16
N ALA A 269 -25.11 -8.75 -12.18
CA ALA A 269 -25.94 -9.36 -11.15
C ALA A 269 -25.79 -10.88 -11.07
N ASP A 270 -25.41 -11.53 -12.18
CA ASP A 270 -25.14 -12.98 -12.23
C ASP A 270 -23.79 -13.33 -11.59
N GLY A 271 -22.91 -12.34 -11.44
CA GLY A 271 -21.55 -12.44 -10.92
C GLY A 271 -20.51 -12.55 -12.02
N ILE A 272 -19.33 -12.03 -11.69
CA ILE A 272 -18.12 -12.16 -12.50
C ILE A 272 -17.46 -13.48 -12.08
N ASP A 273 -17.53 -14.49 -12.94
CA ASP A 273 -16.85 -15.78 -12.77
C ASP A 273 -15.39 -15.74 -13.30
N GLU A 274 -14.71 -16.88 -13.27
CA GLU A 274 -13.31 -16.98 -13.71
C GLU A 274 -13.13 -16.57 -15.19
N ALA A 275 -14.02 -17.00 -16.09
CA ALA A 275 -13.94 -16.67 -17.51
C ALA A 275 -14.18 -15.17 -17.78
N LYS A 276 -15.13 -14.58 -17.07
CA LYS A 276 -15.41 -13.14 -17.13
C LYS A 276 -14.25 -12.32 -16.55
N LEU A 277 -13.63 -12.80 -15.47
CA LEU A 277 -12.44 -12.15 -14.89
C LEU A 277 -11.25 -12.24 -15.84
N GLU A 278 -11.02 -13.37 -16.48
CA GLU A 278 -9.97 -13.54 -17.50
C GLU A 278 -10.17 -12.55 -18.67
N PHE A 279 -11.41 -12.40 -19.15
CA PHE A 279 -11.74 -11.37 -20.13
C PHE A 279 -11.37 -9.96 -19.66
N ILE A 280 -11.69 -9.60 -18.41
CA ILE A 280 -11.33 -8.29 -17.85
C ILE A 280 -9.82 -8.13 -17.78
N MET A 281 -9.10 -9.16 -17.35
CA MET A 281 -7.63 -9.14 -17.28
C MET A 281 -7.01 -8.94 -18.67
N ASP A 282 -7.49 -9.63 -19.70
CA ASP A 282 -7.02 -9.45 -21.09
C ASP A 282 -7.36 -8.03 -21.58
N LEU A 283 -8.59 -7.58 -21.37
CA LEU A 283 -9.04 -6.23 -21.74
C LEU A 283 -8.15 -5.13 -21.14
N LYS A 284 -7.82 -5.25 -19.83
CA LYS A 284 -7.07 -4.20 -19.12
C LYS A 284 -5.56 -4.30 -19.31
N ASN A 285 -5.00 -5.51 -19.28
CA ASN A 285 -3.56 -5.71 -19.24
C ASN A 285 -2.94 -5.76 -20.65
N ASN A 286 -3.62 -6.38 -21.62
CA ASN A 286 -3.13 -6.56 -22.97
C ASN A 286 -3.71 -5.52 -23.94
N LYS A 287 -5.02 -5.36 -23.98
CA LYS A 287 -5.71 -4.46 -24.91
C LYS A 287 -5.71 -3.01 -24.45
N ARG A 288 -5.51 -2.75 -23.13
CA ARG A 288 -5.58 -1.42 -22.50
C ARG A 288 -6.93 -0.74 -22.70
N GLY A 289 -7.99 -1.52 -22.86
CA GLY A 289 -9.36 -1.08 -23.08
C GLY A 289 -10.04 -0.50 -21.83
N ARG A 290 -11.29 -0.10 -21.98
CA ARG A 290 -12.14 0.43 -20.91
C ARG A 290 -13.06 -0.65 -20.35
N ILE A 291 -13.38 -0.55 -19.06
CA ILE A 291 -14.27 -1.53 -18.43
C ILE A 291 -15.68 -1.53 -19.04
N SER A 292 -16.09 -0.43 -19.68
CA SER A 292 -17.35 -0.33 -20.42
C SER A 292 -17.47 -1.33 -21.57
N GLU A 293 -16.35 -1.79 -22.15
CA GLU A 293 -16.34 -2.78 -23.24
C GLU A 293 -16.80 -4.19 -22.75
N TYR A 294 -16.83 -4.41 -21.44
CA TYR A 294 -17.31 -5.67 -20.85
C TYR A 294 -18.76 -5.99 -21.24
N VAL A 295 -19.65 -4.98 -21.26
CA VAL A 295 -21.07 -5.20 -21.56
C VAL A 295 -21.33 -5.52 -23.04
N GLU A 296 -20.38 -5.28 -23.92
CA GLU A 296 -20.46 -5.71 -25.34
C GLU A 296 -20.31 -7.24 -25.43
N GLN A 297 -19.47 -7.83 -24.57
CA GLN A 297 -19.27 -9.28 -24.51
C GLN A 297 -20.30 -9.97 -23.60
N TYR A 298 -20.73 -9.30 -22.53
CA TYR A 298 -21.69 -9.82 -21.54
C TYR A 298 -22.89 -8.88 -21.37
N PRO A 299 -23.89 -8.95 -22.31
CA PRO A 299 -25.01 -7.99 -22.36
C PRO A 299 -26.00 -8.09 -21.17
N SER A 300 -25.91 -9.13 -20.33
CA SER A 300 -26.68 -9.21 -19.07
C SER A 300 -26.18 -8.26 -18.00
N ALA A 301 -24.95 -7.78 -18.10
CA ALA A 301 -24.38 -6.78 -17.20
C ALA A 301 -24.77 -5.37 -17.64
N THR A 302 -24.75 -4.43 -16.69
CA THR A 302 -24.99 -3.00 -16.95
C THR A 302 -23.71 -2.19 -16.73
N TYR A 303 -23.54 -1.12 -17.52
CA TYR A 303 -22.47 -0.14 -17.32
C TYR A 303 -23.05 1.17 -16.82
N HIS A 304 -22.46 1.70 -15.75
CA HIS A 304 -22.85 2.95 -15.09
C HIS A 304 -21.75 4.00 -15.32
N ALA A 305 -21.96 4.85 -16.31
CA ALA A 305 -20.97 5.86 -16.71
C ALA A 305 -20.84 6.98 -15.67
N GLY A 306 -19.60 7.32 -15.30
CA GLY A 306 -19.29 8.41 -14.36
C GLY A 306 -19.63 8.12 -12.90
N GLU A 307 -20.13 6.91 -12.59
CA GLU A 307 -20.54 6.53 -11.24
C GLU A 307 -19.51 5.59 -10.58
N ARG A 308 -19.60 5.49 -9.25
CA ARG A 308 -18.83 4.55 -8.41
C ARG A 308 -19.73 3.44 -7.87
N PRO A 309 -19.23 2.23 -7.58
CA PRO A 309 -20.07 1.06 -7.34
C PRO A 309 -20.72 1.01 -5.94
N TRP A 310 -20.56 2.02 -5.11
CA TRP A 310 -20.91 1.98 -3.70
C TRP A 310 -22.41 1.99 -3.39
N SER A 311 -23.25 2.23 -4.38
CA SER A 311 -24.72 2.09 -4.28
C SER A 311 -25.20 0.65 -4.46
N VAL A 312 -24.36 -0.24 -4.99
CA VAL A 312 -24.72 -1.65 -5.22
C VAL A 312 -24.79 -2.40 -3.89
N LYS A 313 -25.88 -3.11 -3.65
CA LYS A 313 -26.06 -3.89 -2.43
C LYS A 313 -25.04 -5.03 -2.34
N CYS A 314 -24.32 -5.10 -1.24
CA CYS A 314 -23.28 -6.12 -1.01
C CYS A 314 -23.13 -6.46 0.47
N ASP A 315 -22.47 -7.57 0.75
CA ASP A 315 -22.01 -7.96 2.09
C ASP A 315 -20.60 -7.39 2.36
N ILE A 316 -19.74 -7.35 1.33
CA ILE A 316 -18.33 -6.95 1.43
C ILE A 316 -18.03 -5.92 0.36
N ALA A 317 -17.34 -4.84 0.73
CA ALA A 317 -16.84 -3.82 -0.18
C ALA A 317 -15.30 -3.78 -0.13
N LEU A 318 -14.67 -3.84 -1.31
CA LEU A 318 -13.22 -3.79 -1.47
C LEU A 318 -12.82 -2.58 -2.33
N PRO A 319 -12.53 -1.43 -1.73
CA PRO A 319 -12.01 -0.27 -2.45
C PRO A 319 -10.58 -0.52 -2.94
N CYS A 320 -10.42 -0.77 -4.26
CA CYS A 320 -9.17 -1.21 -4.88
C CYS A 320 -8.68 -0.31 -6.03
N ALA A 321 -9.29 0.89 -6.21
CA ALA A 321 -8.96 1.77 -7.31
C ALA A 321 -7.95 2.87 -6.91
N THR A 322 -8.44 3.94 -6.29
CA THR A 322 -7.64 5.14 -6.05
C THR A 322 -7.91 5.77 -4.68
N GLN A 323 -7.02 6.69 -4.29
CA GLN A 323 -7.19 7.52 -3.10
C GLN A 323 -8.50 8.33 -3.15
N ASN A 324 -9.19 8.44 -2.01
CA ASN A 324 -10.42 9.24 -1.83
C ASN A 324 -11.56 8.86 -2.79
N GLU A 325 -11.67 7.60 -3.16
CA GLU A 325 -12.72 7.08 -4.03
C GLU A 325 -14.03 6.72 -3.32
N LEU A 326 -14.06 6.76 -1.98
CA LEU A 326 -15.21 6.43 -1.16
C LEU A 326 -15.39 7.53 -0.10
N ASN A 327 -16.47 8.32 -0.22
CA ASN A 327 -16.76 9.42 0.67
C ASN A 327 -17.82 9.05 1.74
N GLY A 328 -18.10 9.99 2.68
CA GLY A 328 -19.00 9.73 3.80
C GLY A 328 -20.43 9.38 3.39
N ASP A 329 -20.97 9.94 2.32
CA ASP A 329 -22.35 9.63 1.87
C ASP A 329 -22.40 8.24 1.23
N GLU A 330 -21.36 7.85 0.51
CA GLU A 330 -21.20 6.49 -0.02
C GLU A 330 -21.01 5.46 1.10
N ALA A 331 -20.27 5.81 2.16
CA ALA A 331 -20.14 4.99 3.36
C ALA A 331 -21.49 4.75 4.04
N LYS A 332 -22.30 5.80 4.22
CA LYS A 332 -23.67 5.69 4.75
C LYS A 332 -24.54 4.78 3.86
N THR A 333 -24.39 4.89 2.54
CA THR A 333 -25.12 4.06 1.58
C THR A 333 -24.72 2.58 1.72
N LEU A 334 -23.43 2.27 1.79
CA LEU A 334 -22.94 0.90 1.99
C LEU A 334 -23.50 0.28 3.28
N VAL A 335 -23.41 1.02 4.41
CA VAL A 335 -23.91 0.54 5.70
C VAL A 335 -25.43 0.32 5.65
N SER A 336 -26.19 1.26 5.11
CA SER A 336 -27.66 1.16 5.00
C SER A 336 -28.12 0.03 4.08
N ASN A 337 -27.31 -0.32 3.07
CA ASN A 337 -27.54 -1.45 2.17
C ASN A 337 -27.15 -2.81 2.78
N GLY A 338 -26.63 -2.83 4.01
CA GLY A 338 -26.29 -4.04 4.75
C GLY A 338 -24.87 -4.57 4.54
N CYS A 339 -23.95 -3.72 4.05
CA CYS A 339 -22.53 -4.05 4.01
C CYS A 339 -22.00 -4.29 5.43
N ILE A 340 -21.36 -5.43 5.67
CA ILE A 340 -20.83 -5.83 6.98
C ILE A 340 -19.31 -5.71 7.08
N CYS A 341 -18.62 -5.60 5.94
CA CYS A 341 -17.15 -5.58 5.89
C CYS A 341 -16.66 -4.67 4.76
N VAL A 342 -15.79 -3.74 5.11
CA VAL A 342 -15.03 -2.90 4.15
C VAL A 342 -13.54 -3.14 4.37
N SER A 343 -12.81 -3.56 3.33
CA SER A 343 -11.37 -3.82 3.40
C SER A 343 -10.64 -3.08 2.28
N GLU A 344 -9.81 -2.12 2.66
CA GLU A 344 -9.13 -1.23 1.73
C GLU A 344 -7.98 -1.92 0.98
N GLY A 345 -8.13 -2.10 -0.32
CA GLY A 345 -7.06 -2.59 -1.20
C GLY A 345 -6.15 -1.49 -1.74
N ALA A 346 -6.70 -0.30 -1.99
CA ALA A 346 -5.95 0.88 -2.38
C ALA A 346 -5.31 1.58 -1.15
N ASN A 347 -4.44 2.57 -1.39
CA ASN A 347 -3.92 3.42 -0.33
C ASN A 347 -4.89 4.58 -0.07
N MET A 348 -5.42 4.67 1.14
CA MET A 348 -6.37 5.69 1.60
C MET A 348 -7.57 5.91 0.62
N PRO A 349 -8.31 4.86 0.24
CA PRO A 349 -9.43 5.02 -0.67
C PRO A 349 -10.64 5.68 -0.02
N SER A 350 -10.81 5.54 1.31
CA SER A 350 -11.89 6.16 2.08
C SER A 350 -11.47 7.54 2.58
N THR A 351 -12.37 8.51 2.50
CA THR A 351 -12.19 9.83 3.10
C THR A 351 -12.31 9.76 4.62
N PRO A 352 -11.77 10.72 5.40
CA PRO A 352 -11.84 10.67 6.87
C PRO A 352 -13.26 10.53 7.44
N ASP A 353 -14.22 11.23 6.85
CA ASP A 353 -15.65 11.15 7.23
C ASP A 353 -16.27 9.78 6.91
N ALA A 354 -15.81 9.11 5.86
CA ALA A 354 -16.20 7.72 5.56
C ALA A 354 -15.64 6.74 6.60
N VAL A 355 -14.36 6.90 6.96
CA VAL A 355 -13.71 6.07 8.00
C VAL A 355 -14.41 6.24 9.34
N GLU A 356 -14.67 7.48 9.77
CA GLU A 356 -15.41 7.79 11.00
C GLU A 356 -16.78 7.09 11.00
N HIS A 357 -17.52 7.21 9.88
CA HIS A 357 -18.84 6.57 9.76
C HIS A 357 -18.77 5.05 9.87
N PHE A 358 -17.78 4.38 9.26
CA PHE A 358 -17.61 2.92 9.38
C PHE A 358 -17.29 2.48 10.80
N VAL A 359 -16.41 3.21 11.49
CA VAL A 359 -16.04 2.92 12.90
C VAL A 359 -17.23 3.13 13.82
N ASP A 360 -17.96 4.26 13.70
CA ASP A 360 -19.14 4.57 14.51
C ASP A 360 -20.28 3.58 14.29
N SER A 361 -20.47 3.11 13.05
CA SER A 361 -21.46 2.08 12.71
C SER A 361 -21.04 0.68 13.14
N LYS A 362 -19.82 0.53 13.69
CA LYS A 362 -19.27 -0.74 14.18
C LYS A 362 -19.28 -1.85 13.12
N ILE A 363 -19.13 -1.53 11.84
CA ILE A 363 -18.90 -2.55 10.82
C ILE A 363 -17.44 -3.00 10.85
N LEU A 364 -17.12 -4.10 10.17
CA LEU A 364 -15.72 -4.53 10.02
C LEU A 364 -15.04 -3.62 8.99
N PHE A 365 -14.21 -2.71 9.44
CA PHE A 365 -13.47 -1.79 8.57
C PHE A 365 -11.96 -1.98 8.74
N ALA A 366 -11.25 -2.24 7.66
CA ALA A 366 -9.79 -2.39 7.64
C ALA A 366 -9.12 -1.25 6.89
N PRO A 367 -8.23 -0.47 7.53
CA PRO A 367 -7.46 0.57 6.86
C PRO A 367 -6.40 -0.04 5.94
N GLY A 368 -6.11 0.63 4.81
CA GLY A 368 -5.19 0.14 3.79
C GLY A 368 -3.80 -0.23 4.31
N LYS A 369 -3.28 0.49 5.32
CA LYS A 369 -1.97 0.17 5.92
C LYS A 369 -1.88 -1.24 6.51
N ALA A 370 -3.01 -1.83 6.94
CA ALA A 370 -3.09 -3.21 7.41
C ALA A 370 -3.53 -4.16 6.30
N SER A 371 -4.67 -3.89 5.66
CA SER A 371 -5.30 -4.82 4.71
C SER A 371 -4.55 -4.95 3.38
N ASN A 372 -3.89 -3.90 2.88
CA ASN A 372 -3.14 -3.96 1.63
C ASN A 372 -1.64 -4.25 1.81
N ALA A 373 -1.21 -4.62 3.02
CA ALA A 373 0.19 -4.89 3.32
C ALA A 373 0.76 -6.13 2.60
N GLY A 374 -0.08 -6.94 1.95
CA GLY A 374 0.35 -8.13 1.20
C GLY A 374 1.44 -7.84 0.16
N GLY A 375 1.34 -6.71 -0.54
CA GLY A 375 2.35 -6.31 -1.52
C GLY A 375 3.74 -6.08 -0.91
N VAL A 376 3.82 -5.38 0.22
CA VAL A 376 5.10 -5.16 0.90
C VAL A 376 5.57 -6.40 1.64
N ALA A 377 4.65 -7.21 2.18
CA ALA A 377 4.98 -8.51 2.76
C ALA A 377 5.69 -9.42 1.74
N THR A 378 5.13 -9.57 0.54
CA THR A 378 5.77 -10.36 -0.52
C THR A 378 7.07 -9.72 -1.00
N SER A 379 7.21 -8.38 -0.96
CA SER A 379 8.50 -7.73 -1.19
C SER A 379 9.54 -8.14 -0.14
N GLY A 380 9.18 -8.23 1.13
CA GLY A 380 10.05 -8.76 2.18
C GLY A 380 10.40 -10.23 1.99
N LEU A 381 9.43 -11.04 1.53
CA LEU A 381 9.70 -12.43 1.14
C LEU A 381 10.66 -12.53 -0.06
N GLU A 382 10.58 -11.61 -1.03
CA GLU A 382 11.57 -11.50 -2.11
C GLU A 382 12.97 -11.18 -1.58
N MET A 383 13.09 -10.26 -0.61
CA MET A 383 14.36 -9.98 0.06
C MET A 383 14.92 -11.23 0.73
N SER A 384 14.10 -12.00 1.44
CA SER A 384 14.51 -13.25 2.09
C SER A 384 15.01 -14.27 1.07
N GLN A 385 14.29 -14.50 -0.03
CA GLN A 385 14.70 -15.37 -1.12
C GLN A 385 16.03 -14.93 -1.74
N ASN A 386 16.22 -13.62 -1.93
CA ASN A 386 17.46 -13.06 -2.47
C ASN A 386 18.65 -13.27 -1.51
N SER A 387 18.46 -13.10 -0.21
CA SER A 387 19.50 -13.32 0.79
C SER A 387 19.95 -14.79 0.86
N MET A 388 18.99 -15.71 0.73
CA MET A 388 19.27 -17.16 0.67
C MET A 388 19.78 -17.62 -0.70
N ARG A 389 19.66 -16.80 -1.76
CA ARG A 389 19.89 -17.18 -3.16
C ARG A 389 19.07 -18.40 -3.60
N TYR A 390 17.85 -18.49 -3.13
CA TYR A 390 16.92 -19.58 -3.38
C TYR A 390 15.51 -19.05 -3.62
N SER A 391 14.77 -19.65 -4.57
CA SER A 391 13.41 -19.25 -4.92
C SER A 391 12.41 -20.25 -4.33
N TRP A 392 11.34 -19.72 -3.74
CA TRP A 392 10.21 -20.51 -3.26
C TRP A 392 9.19 -20.72 -4.37
N THR A 393 8.39 -21.79 -4.24
CA THR A 393 7.23 -22.06 -5.09
C THR A 393 6.11 -21.03 -4.83
N SER A 394 5.12 -20.97 -5.73
CA SER A 394 3.94 -20.12 -5.53
C SER A 394 3.19 -20.46 -4.26
N GLU A 395 3.06 -21.76 -3.95
CA GLU A 395 2.39 -22.25 -2.75
C GLU A 395 3.13 -21.83 -1.47
N GLU A 396 4.47 -21.96 -1.46
CA GLU A 396 5.27 -21.54 -0.31
C GLU A 396 5.17 -20.03 -0.05
N VAL A 397 5.16 -19.20 -1.12
CA VAL A 397 5.03 -17.76 -1.00
C VAL A 397 3.61 -17.38 -0.54
N ASP A 398 2.55 -18.00 -1.12
CA ASP A 398 1.16 -17.71 -0.75
C ASP A 398 0.86 -18.13 0.70
N ASN A 399 1.36 -19.30 1.15
CA ASN A 399 1.22 -19.75 2.53
C ASN A 399 1.91 -18.79 3.52
N LYS A 400 3.11 -18.28 3.19
CA LYS A 400 3.80 -17.27 4.00
C LYS A 400 3.06 -15.94 4.01
N LEU A 401 2.54 -15.51 2.85
CA LEU A 401 1.71 -14.31 2.75
C LEU A 401 0.45 -14.43 3.62
N HIS A 402 -0.23 -15.57 3.56
CA HIS A 402 -1.42 -15.81 4.38
C HIS A 402 -1.09 -15.78 5.88
N SER A 403 0.03 -16.40 6.30
CA SER A 403 0.50 -16.32 7.69
C SER A 403 0.76 -14.88 8.12
N ILE A 404 1.49 -14.10 7.32
CA ILE A 404 1.77 -12.69 7.62
C ILE A 404 0.48 -11.87 7.75
N MET A 405 -0.52 -12.08 6.86
CA MET A 405 -1.80 -11.38 6.96
C MET A 405 -2.60 -11.77 8.21
N ASN A 406 -2.47 -13.02 8.69
CA ASN A 406 -3.01 -13.44 9.97
C ASN A 406 -2.33 -12.69 11.13
N ASP A 407 -1.01 -12.63 11.13
CA ASP A 407 -0.23 -11.95 12.18
C ASP A 407 -0.56 -10.44 12.24
N ILE A 408 -0.72 -9.80 11.07
CA ILE A 408 -1.16 -8.39 11.00
C ILE A 408 -2.55 -8.22 11.62
N HIS A 409 -3.48 -9.11 11.27
CA HIS A 409 -4.83 -9.07 11.81
C HIS A 409 -4.84 -9.27 13.34
N GLU A 410 -4.11 -10.25 13.86
CA GLU A 410 -4.00 -10.53 15.29
C GLU A 410 -3.40 -9.33 16.06
N ALA A 411 -2.37 -8.68 15.49
CA ALA A 411 -1.81 -7.46 16.07
C ALA A 411 -2.84 -6.32 16.12
N CYS A 412 -3.62 -6.13 15.05
CA CYS A 412 -4.69 -5.14 15.03
C CYS A 412 -5.78 -5.44 16.06
N VAL A 413 -6.18 -6.71 16.23
CA VAL A 413 -7.15 -7.13 17.25
C VAL A 413 -6.61 -6.86 18.66
N THR A 414 -5.36 -7.21 18.91
CA THR A 414 -4.72 -7.04 20.24
C THR A 414 -4.78 -5.59 20.71
N TYR A 415 -4.53 -4.62 19.84
CA TYR A 415 -4.47 -3.21 20.22
C TYR A 415 -5.74 -2.41 19.88
N GLY A 416 -6.63 -2.97 19.06
CA GLY A 416 -7.87 -2.31 18.61
C GLY A 416 -9.12 -2.74 19.34
N THR A 417 -9.10 -3.86 20.09
CA THR A 417 -10.29 -4.35 20.80
C THR A 417 -10.70 -3.38 21.90
N GLN A 418 -11.97 -2.96 21.86
CA GLN A 418 -12.60 -2.09 22.83
C GLN A 418 -13.30 -2.90 23.93
N GLU A 419 -13.74 -2.22 24.99
CA GLU A 419 -14.40 -2.83 26.15
C GLU A 419 -15.70 -3.59 25.79
N ASP A 420 -16.39 -3.16 24.74
CA ASP A 420 -17.62 -3.81 24.23
C ASP A 420 -17.35 -4.97 23.27
N GLY A 421 -16.07 -5.31 23.03
CA GLY A 421 -15.64 -6.37 22.11
C GLY A 421 -15.54 -5.94 20.64
N PHE A 422 -15.87 -4.70 20.31
CA PHE A 422 -15.64 -4.16 18.96
C PHE A 422 -14.15 -3.99 18.70
N VAL A 423 -13.71 -4.34 17.48
CA VAL A 423 -12.34 -4.14 17.06
C VAL A 423 -12.24 -2.92 16.13
N ASP A 424 -11.62 -1.86 16.65
CA ASP A 424 -11.20 -0.70 15.85
C ASP A 424 -9.87 -0.99 15.19
N TYR A 425 -9.91 -1.45 13.94
CA TYR A 425 -8.72 -1.82 13.18
C TYR A 425 -7.84 -0.62 12.81
N VAL A 426 -8.39 0.60 12.74
CA VAL A 426 -7.61 1.82 12.49
C VAL A 426 -6.68 2.09 13.68
N LYS A 427 -7.26 2.13 14.86
CA LYS A 427 -6.52 2.28 16.11
C LYS A 427 -5.55 1.12 16.34
N GLY A 428 -6.02 -0.12 16.09
CA GLY A 428 -5.22 -1.32 16.23
C GLY A 428 -3.98 -1.30 15.35
N ALA A 429 -4.10 -0.94 14.08
CA ALA A 429 -2.98 -0.86 13.14
C ALA A 429 -1.96 0.23 13.54
N ASN A 430 -2.43 1.42 13.93
CA ASN A 430 -1.54 2.51 14.35
C ASN A 430 -0.75 2.15 15.61
N ILE A 431 -1.42 1.60 16.63
CA ILE A 431 -0.76 1.25 17.90
C ILE A 431 0.18 0.05 17.72
N ALA A 432 -0.26 -1.02 17.03
CA ALA A 432 0.60 -2.18 16.77
C ALA A 432 1.88 -1.79 16.01
N GLY A 433 1.73 -0.96 14.97
CA GLY A 433 2.86 -0.43 14.21
C GLY A 433 3.80 0.40 15.07
N PHE A 434 3.26 1.29 15.90
CA PHE A 434 4.04 2.11 16.85
C PHE A 434 4.81 1.24 17.84
N VAL A 435 4.13 0.33 18.54
CA VAL A 435 4.74 -0.51 19.59
C VAL A 435 5.96 -1.25 19.08
N LYS A 436 5.85 -1.91 17.92
CA LYS A 436 6.96 -2.68 17.37
C LYS A 436 8.20 -1.83 17.10
N VAL A 437 8.00 -0.63 16.51
CA VAL A 437 9.11 0.29 16.21
C VAL A 437 9.65 0.92 17.49
N ALA A 438 8.77 1.35 18.40
CA ALA A 438 9.14 1.97 19.67
C ALA A 438 9.95 1.02 20.57
N ASP A 439 9.56 -0.25 20.66
CA ASP A 439 10.30 -1.28 21.44
C ASP A 439 11.73 -1.47 20.88
N ALA A 440 11.87 -1.52 19.55
CA ALA A 440 13.18 -1.59 18.93
C ALA A 440 14.02 -0.33 19.19
N MET A 441 13.41 0.86 19.08
CA MET A 441 14.09 2.13 19.37
C MET A 441 14.54 2.24 20.83
N LEU A 442 13.72 1.77 21.78
CA LEU A 442 14.08 1.73 23.20
C LEU A 442 15.25 0.75 23.45
N ALA A 443 15.21 -0.43 22.84
CA ALA A 443 16.26 -1.42 22.98
C ALA A 443 17.61 -0.97 22.40
N GLN A 444 17.59 -0.21 21.31
CA GLN A 444 18.80 0.30 20.62
C GLN A 444 19.32 1.62 21.22
N GLY A 445 18.51 2.31 22.02
CA GLY A 445 18.89 3.57 22.65
C GLY A 445 18.69 4.79 21.72
N ILE A 446 19.47 5.85 21.99
CA ILE A 446 19.42 7.10 21.21
C ILE A 446 20.57 7.08 20.20
N VAL A 447 20.26 6.70 18.97
CA VAL A 447 21.18 6.58 17.82
C VAL A 447 20.75 7.51 16.70
#